data_9ce6f463c9d058cfe486382746d8280e
#
_entry.id   9ce6f463c9d058cfe486382746d8280e
#
_cell.length_a   1.000
_cell.length_b   1.000
_cell.length_c   1.000
_cell.angle_alpha   90.00
_cell.angle_beta   90.00
_cell.angle_gamma   90.00
#
_symmetry.space_group_name_H-M   'P 1'
#
loop_
_entity.id
_entity.type
_entity.pdbx_description
1 polymer ?
#
loop_
_entity_poly.entity_id
_entity_poly.type
_entity_poly.pdbx_seq_one_letter_code
_entity_poly.pdbx_strand_id
1 'polypeptide(L)'
;VLGYFAMGKDVALSGRLIQPTNMKSGQLFFRGSHVLPLDKVAEKYGSDRESFSRKCQELGGTRLEYGDASFRLFPFPMVPVVVILWLADEEFPSRADLLFDAASEIQLPIDVIWSIAMLTCLAML
;
A
#
# COMPACT_ATOMS: atom_id res chain seq x y z
N VAL A 1 5.25 17.49 -6.24
CA VAL A 1 4.94 16.41 -7.19
C VAL A 1 5.88 16.43 -8.38
N LEU A 2 6.09 17.60 -8.97
CA LEU A 2 7.01 17.70 -10.11
C LEU A 2 8.45 17.35 -9.73
N GLY A 3 8.91 17.82 -8.57
CA GLY A 3 10.25 17.47 -8.08
C GLY A 3 10.38 15.98 -7.80
N TYR A 4 9.37 15.39 -7.20
CA TYR A 4 9.36 13.96 -6.97
C TYR A 4 9.38 13.18 -8.28
N PHE A 5 8.56 13.60 -9.24
CA PHE A 5 8.47 12.92 -10.53
C PHE A 5 9.83 12.90 -11.24
N ALA A 6 10.54 14.03 -11.22
CA ALA A 6 11.87 14.13 -11.82
C ALA A 6 12.87 13.21 -11.11
N MET A 7 12.83 13.18 -9.79
CA MET A 7 13.69 12.29 -8.98
C MET A 7 13.39 10.82 -9.26
N GLY A 8 12.12 10.46 -9.32
CA GLY A 8 11.71 9.09 -9.52
C GLY A 8 12.14 8.51 -10.87
N LYS A 9 12.35 9.34 -11.88
CA LYS A 9 12.81 8.89 -13.18
C LYS A 9 14.22 8.31 -13.16
N ASP A 10 15.05 8.81 -12.25
CA ASP A 10 16.46 8.44 -12.21
C ASP A 10 16.73 7.21 -11.35
N VAL A 11 15.71 6.68 -10.67
CA VAL A 11 15.85 5.53 -9.79
C VAL A 11 14.97 4.40 -10.29
N ALA A 12 15.60 3.31 -10.71
CA ALA A 12 14.90 2.12 -11.14
C ALA A 12 14.23 1.44 -9.95
N LEU A 13 13.05 0.85 -10.16
CA LEU A 13 12.39 0.05 -9.15
C LEU A 13 13.15 -1.25 -8.94
N SER A 14 13.22 -1.71 -7.69
CA SER A 14 13.95 -2.94 -7.35
C SER A 14 13.17 -4.20 -7.70
N GLY A 15 11.86 -4.10 -7.82
CA GLY A 15 10.97 -5.24 -7.97
C GLY A 15 10.70 -5.99 -6.66
N ARG A 16 11.36 -5.59 -5.57
CA ARG A 16 11.18 -6.21 -4.26
C ARG A 16 10.20 -5.39 -3.44
N LEU A 17 9.16 -6.05 -2.90
CA LEU A 17 8.12 -5.41 -2.11
C LEU A 17 8.44 -5.53 -0.62
N ILE A 18 8.22 -4.44 0.12
CA ILE A 18 8.40 -4.42 1.57
C ILE A 18 7.25 -3.66 2.23
N GLN A 19 6.93 -4.03 3.48
CA GLN A 19 5.99 -3.29 4.30
C GLN A 19 6.68 -2.02 4.82
N PRO A 20 5.94 -0.89 4.96
CA PRO A 20 6.53 0.34 5.50
C PRO A 20 7.20 0.15 6.86
N THR A 21 6.64 -0.72 7.71
CA THR A 21 7.20 -1.01 9.03
C THR A 21 8.55 -1.71 8.96
N ASN A 22 8.88 -2.33 7.82
CA ASN A 22 10.17 -3.01 7.62
C ASN A 22 11.21 -2.10 6.98
N MET A 23 10.85 -0.88 6.65
CA MET A 23 11.78 0.12 6.16
C MET A 23 12.65 0.66 7.28
N LYS A 24 13.80 1.22 6.91
CA LYS A 24 14.69 1.87 7.87
C LYS A 24 13.90 2.95 8.62
N SER A 25 13.92 2.89 9.95
CA SER A 25 13.17 3.77 10.84
C SER A 25 11.64 3.59 10.79
N GLY A 26 11.13 2.68 9.93
CA GLY A 26 9.70 2.48 9.77
C GLY A 26 9.03 1.97 11.03
N GLN A 27 9.69 1.07 11.76
CA GLN A 27 9.10 0.50 12.98
C GLN A 27 8.77 1.55 14.03
N LEU A 28 9.63 2.55 14.18
CA LEU A 28 9.38 3.64 15.13
C LEU A 28 8.37 4.65 14.58
N PHE A 29 8.47 4.96 13.30
CA PHE A 29 7.60 5.96 12.67
C PHE A 29 6.13 5.52 12.63
N PHE A 30 5.87 4.24 12.29
CA PHE A 30 4.51 3.72 12.13
C PHE A 30 3.90 3.27 13.45
N ARG A 31 4.09 4.06 14.52
CA ARG A 31 3.49 3.82 15.84
C ARG A 31 2.64 5.02 16.24
N GLY A 32 1.76 4.81 17.20
CA GLY A 32 0.90 5.86 17.73
C GLY A 32 0.05 6.50 16.64
N SER A 33 0.19 7.79 16.45
CA SER A 33 -0.61 8.54 15.49
C SER A 33 -0.27 8.23 14.02
N HIS A 34 0.83 7.53 13.76
CA HIS A 34 1.25 7.17 12.41
C HIS A 34 0.84 5.76 12.00
N VAL A 35 -0.01 5.11 12.78
CA VAL A 35 -0.53 3.79 12.41
C VAL A 35 -1.49 3.92 11.23
N LEU A 36 -1.34 3.05 10.24
CA LEU A 36 -2.20 3.04 9.06
C LEU A 36 -3.52 2.34 9.38
N PRO A 37 -4.66 2.82 8.82
CA PRO A 37 -5.97 2.21 9.07
C PRO A 37 -6.22 0.96 8.21
N LEU A 38 -5.26 0.05 8.17
CA LEU A 38 -5.38 -1.19 7.39
C LEU A 38 -6.42 -2.14 7.97
N ASP A 39 -6.62 -2.12 9.28
CA ASP A 39 -7.68 -2.88 9.93
C ASP A 39 -9.07 -2.46 9.45
N LYS A 40 -9.27 -1.16 9.21
CA LYS A 40 -10.54 -0.65 8.67
C LYS A 40 -10.75 -1.07 7.24
N VAL A 41 -9.69 -1.10 6.44
CA VAL A 41 -9.75 -1.62 5.08
C VAL A 41 -10.12 -3.11 5.11
N ALA A 42 -9.50 -3.87 6.00
CA ALA A 42 -9.79 -5.29 6.16
C ALA A 42 -11.24 -5.52 6.58
N GLU A 43 -11.77 -4.72 7.51
CA GLU A 43 -13.17 -4.82 7.94
C GLU A 43 -14.12 -4.54 6.79
N LYS A 44 -13.84 -3.49 6.02
CA LYS A 44 -14.72 -3.07 4.93
C LYS A 44 -14.84 -4.13 3.82
N TYR A 45 -13.72 -4.77 3.48
CA TYR A 45 -13.67 -5.69 2.35
C TYR A 45 -13.44 -7.15 2.73
N GLY A 46 -13.39 -7.46 4.02
CA GLY A 46 -12.96 -8.75 4.51
C GLY A 46 -13.83 -9.94 4.11
N SER A 47 -15.07 -9.70 3.65
CA SER A 47 -15.96 -10.73 3.13
C SER A 47 -16.50 -10.38 1.75
N ASP A 48 -15.91 -9.38 1.09
CA ASP A 48 -16.40 -8.86 -0.18
C ASP A 48 -15.23 -8.51 -1.11
N ARG A 49 -14.64 -9.56 -1.70
CA ARG A 49 -13.54 -9.42 -2.63
C ARG A 49 -13.91 -8.59 -3.87
N GLU A 50 -15.16 -8.68 -4.32
CA GLU A 50 -15.61 -7.95 -5.51
C GLU A 50 -15.61 -6.45 -5.29
N SER A 51 -16.08 -6.00 -4.13
CA SER A 51 -16.05 -4.57 -3.79
C SER A 51 -14.62 -4.06 -3.70
N PHE A 52 -13.71 -4.84 -3.12
CA PHE A 52 -12.30 -4.51 -3.06
C PHE A 52 -11.73 -4.35 -4.47
N SER A 53 -11.97 -5.33 -5.33
CA SER A 53 -11.46 -5.32 -6.70
C SER A 53 -12.02 -4.14 -7.49
N ARG A 54 -13.31 -3.87 -7.33
CA ARG A 54 -13.96 -2.74 -8.01
C ARG A 54 -13.35 -1.41 -7.59
N LYS A 55 -13.14 -1.24 -6.28
CA LYS A 55 -12.53 -0.02 -5.77
C LYS A 55 -11.12 0.19 -6.32
N CYS A 56 -10.31 -0.86 -6.31
CA CYS A 56 -8.96 -0.79 -6.85
C CYS A 56 -8.96 -0.47 -8.36
N GLN A 57 -9.90 -1.03 -9.10
CA GLN A 57 -10.04 -0.73 -10.53
C GLN A 57 -10.45 0.72 -10.76
N GLU A 58 -11.36 1.25 -9.94
CA GLU A 58 -11.74 2.66 -9.99
C GLU A 58 -10.55 3.59 -9.76
N LEU A 59 -9.61 3.16 -8.94
CA LEU A 59 -8.38 3.90 -8.65
C LEU A 59 -7.29 3.67 -9.70
N GLY A 60 -7.60 2.96 -10.79
CA GLY A 60 -6.64 2.70 -11.86
C GLY A 60 -5.67 1.57 -11.56
N GLY A 61 -6.00 0.69 -10.62
CA GLY A 61 -5.11 -0.38 -10.20
C GLY A 61 -4.95 -1.51 -11.21
N THR A 62 -3.80 -2.16 -11.14
CA THR A 62 -3.48 -3.35 -11.93
C THR A 62 -3.53 -4.57 -11.02
N ARG A 63 -4.28 -5.59 -11.43
CA ARG A 63 -4.46 -6.81 -10.66
C ARG A 63 -3.16 -7.59 -10.53
N LEU A 64 -2.88 -8.10 -9.33
CA LEU A 64 -1.74 -8.96 -9.03
C LEU A 64 -2.22 -10.29 -8.43
N GLU A 65 -1.29 -11.16 -8.10
CA GLU A 65 -1.58 -12.53 -7.66
C GLU A 65 -1.16 -12.80 -6.21
N TYR A 66 -1.22 -11.81 -5.33
CA TYR A 66 -0.92 -12.00 -3.92
C TYR A 66 -2.21 -12.14 -3.10
N GLY A 67 -2.18 -12.92 -2.03
CA GLY A 67 -3.31 -13.08 -1.12
C GLY A 67 -4.58 -13.56 -1.85
N ASP A 68 -5.72 -13.16 -1.32
CA ASP A 68 -7.01 -13.47 -1.93
C ASP A 68 -7.37 -12.48 -3.04
N ALA A 69 -6.89 -11.25 -2.92
CA ALA A 69 -6.98 -10.23 -3.96
C ALA A 69 -5.87 -9.22 -3.74
N SER A 70 -5.29 -8.71 -4.82
CA SER A 70 -4.25 -7.70 -4.72
C SER A 70 -4.22 -6.85 -5.98
N PHE A 71 -3.84 -5.58 -5.80
CA PHE A 71 -3.73 -4.61 -6.87
C PHE A 71 -2.55 -3.70 -6.65
N ARG A 72 -1.90 -3.31 -7.74
CA ARG A 72 -0.87 -2.28 -7.73
C ARG A 72 -1.52 -0.96 -8.09
N LEU A 73 -1.36 0.03 -7.20
CA LEU A 73 -1.88 1.38 -7.37
C LEU A 73 -0.71 2.35 -7.53
N PHE A 74 -0.97 3.47 -8.15
CA PHE A 74 0.01 4.55 -8.29
C PHE A 74 -0.59 5.85 -7.74
N PRO A 75 -0.62 6.01 -6.40
CA PRO A 75 -1.11 7.26 -5.80
C PRO A 75 -0.28 8.46 -6.24
N PHE A 76 0.98 8.22 -6.59
CA PHE A 76 1.84 9.18 -7.27
C PHE A 76 2.54 8.48 -8.43
N PRO A 77 2.83 9.19 -9.54
CA PRO A 77 3.64 8.61 -10.61
C PRO A 77 4.97 8.10 -10.06
N MET A 78 5.42 6.96 -10.51
CA MET A 78 6.69 6.34 -10.11
C MET A 78 6.72 5.77 -8.68
N VAL A 79 5.60 5.83 -7.92
CA VAL A 79 5.53 5.20 -6.59
C VAL A 79 4.44 4.13 -6.61
N PRO A 80 4.78 2.90 -6.97
CA PRO A 80 3.80 1.81 -6.92
C PRO A 80 3.54 1.40 -5.48
N VAL A 81 2.28 1.20 -5.17
CA VAL A 81 1.83 0.70 -3.86
C VAL A 81 0.98 -0.53 -4.13
N VAL A 82 1.29 -1.63 -3.47
CA VAL A 82 0.54 -2.88 -3.59
C VAL A 82 -0.36 -3.03 -2.37
N VAL A 83 -1.65 -3.20 -2.60
CA VAL A 83 -2.63 -3.47 -1.55
C VAL A 83 -3.06 -4.93 -1.69
N ILE A 84 -2.98 -5.68 -0.59
CA ILE A 84 -3.33 -7.09 -0.56
C ILE A 84 -4.45 -7.30 0.43
N LEU A 85 -5.50 -8.00 0.01
CA LEU A 85 -6.60 -8.40 0.87
C LEU A 85 -6.53 -9.89 1.15
N TRP A 86 -6.64 -10.24 2.43
CA TRP A 86 -6.81 -11.61 2.91
C TRP A 86 -8.20 -11.71 3.50
N LEU A 87 -9.07 -12.52 2.87
CA LEU A 87 -10.44 -12.67 3.32
C LEU A 87 -10.50 -13.40 4.66
N ALA A 88 -11.52 -13.06 5.45
CA ALA A 88 -11.79 -13.79 6.69
C ALA A 88 -12.17 -15.24 6.38
N ASP A 89 -11.73 -16.16 7.22
CA ASP A 89 -12.12 -17.56 7.16
C ASP A 89 -12.51 -18.07 8.55
N GLU A 90 -12.69 -19.38 8.69
CA GLU A 90 -13.13 -19.96 9.96
C GLU A 90 -12.08 -19.83 11.08
N GLU A 91 -10.80 -19.74 10.72
CA GLU A 91 -9.71 -19.72 11.67
C GLU A 91 -9.16 -18.31 11.92
N PHE A 92 -9.19 -17.43 10.89
CA PHE A 92 -8.52 -16.14 10.97
C PHE A 92 -9.43 -15.01 10.50
N PRO A 93 -9.34 -13.83 11.15
CA PRO A 93 -10.03 -12.65 10.66
C PRO A 93 -9.42 -12.16 9.34
N SER A 94 -10.14 -11.29 8.66
CA SER A 94 -9.62 -10.64 7.45
C SER A 94 -8.41 -9.76 7.79
N ARG A 95 -7.56 -9.57 6.79
CA ARG A 95 -6.36 -8.74 6.93
C ARG A 95 -6.12 -7.98 5.63
N ALA A 96 -5.60 -6.79 5.74
CA ALA A 96 -5.13 -6.02 4.61
C ALA A 96 -3.67 -5.63 4.83
N ASP A 97 -2.88 -5.74 3.78
CA ASP A 97 -1.48 -5.34 3.80
C ASP A 97 -1.24 -4.29 2.72
N LEU A 98 -0.26 -3.43 2.96
CA LEU A 98 0.14 -2.41 2.01
C LEU A 98 1.66 -2.48 1.88
N LEU A 99 2.14 -2.66 0.66
CA LEU A 99 3.56 -2.84 0.38
C LEU A 99 4.07 -1.78 -0.58
N PHE A 100 5.33 -1.40 -0.42
CA PHE A 100 6.04 -0.52 -1.33
C PHE A 100 7.13 -1.30 -2.05
N ASP A 101 7.58 -0.79 -3.21
CA ASP A 101 8.83 -1.27 -3.78
C ASP A 101 9.99 -0.80 -2.88
N ALA A 102 10.97 -1.67 -2.67
CA ALA A 102 12.09 -1.37 -1.78
C ALA A 102 12.88 -0.14 -2.21
N ALA A 103 12.87 0.21 -3.51
CA ALA A 103 13.53 1.41 -4.00
C ALA A 103 12.91 2.69 -3.44
N SER A 104 11.64 2.66 -3.02
CA SER A 104 10.98 3.84 -2.42
C SER A 104 11.68 4.28 -1.14
N GLU A 105 12.24 3.35 -0.38
CA GLU A 105 12.98 3.66 0.85
C GLU A 105 14.20 4.52 0.56
N ILE A 106 14.83 4.33 -0.60
CA ILE A 106 16.02 5.08 -1.02
C ILE A 106 15.62 6.48 -1.51
N GLN A 107 14.49 6.56 -2.21
CA GLN A 107 14.05 7.80 -2.86
C GLN A 107 13.38 8.78 -1.92
N LEU A 108 12.64 8.29 -0.93
CA LEU A 108 11.70 9.10 -0.17
C LEU A 108 11.94 9.01 1.33
N PRO A 109 11.80 10.13 2.06
CA PRO A 109 11.78 10.10 3.51
C PRO A 109 10.61 9.27 4.03
N ILE A 110 10.75 8.73 5.23
CA ILE A 110 9.73 7.85 5.82
C ILE A 110 8.40 8.56 6.06
N ASP A 111 8.41 9.86 6.36
CA ASP A 111 7.18 10.63 6.55
C ASP A 111 6.40 10.81 5.24
N VAL A 112 7.09 10.91 4.11
CA VAL A 112 6.46 10.97 2.79
C VAL A 112 5.87 9.62 2.44
N ILE A 113 6.59 8.53 2.73
CA ILE A 113 6.08 7.16 2.55
C ILE A 113 4.81 6.96 3.36
N TRP A 114 4.80 7.41 4.63
CA TRP A 114 3.61 7.35 5.47
C TRP A 114 2.44 8.11 4.84
N SER A 115 2.69 9.31 4.33
CA SER A 115 1.65 10.12 3.71
C SER A 115 1.03 9.43 2.49
N ILE A 116 1.86 8.81 1.66
CA ILE A 116 1.40 8.06 0.49
C ILE A 116 0.58 6.85 0.92
N ALA A 117 1.04 6.12 1.93
CA ALA A 117 0.33 4.97 2.46
C ALA A 117 -1.01 5.37 3.06
N MET A 118 -1.05 6.46 3.83
CA MET A 118 -2.28 6.97 4.42
C MET A 118 -3.28 7.39 3.35
N LEU A 119 -2.84 8.11 2.33
CA LEU A 119 -3.71 8.51 1.22
C LEU A 119 -4.30 7.29 0.52
N THR A 120 -3.50 6.25 0.32
CA THR A 120 -3.97 5.02 -0.30
C THR A 120 -5.04 4.35 0.55
N CYS A 121 -4.81 4.23 1.86
CA CYS A 121 -5.80 3.65 2.77
C CYS A 121 -7.10 4.45 2.77
N LEU A 122 -7.01 5.78 2.83
CA LEU A 122 -8.19 6.64 2.82
C LEU A 122 -8.95 6.56 1.51
N ALA A 123 -8.26 6.44 0.39
CA ALA A 123 -8.90 6.27 -0.91
C ALA A 123 -9.66 4.95 -1.00
N MET A 124 -9.21 3.91 -0.29
CA MET A 124 -9.92 2.63 -0.22
C MET A 124 -11.17 2.68 0.66
N LEU A 125 -11.24 3.58 1.59
CA LEU A 125 -12.36 3.72 2.50
C LEU A 125 -13.43 4.65 1.95
#